data_afd6cc582bef5e908f774d1102941f34
#
_entry.id   afd6cc582bef5e908f774d1102941f34
#
_cell.length_a   1.000
_cell.length_b   1.000
_cell.length_c   1.000
_cell.angle_alpha   90.00
_cell.angle_beta   90.00
_cell.angle_gamma   90.00
#
_symmetry.space_group_name_H-M   'P 1'
#
loop_
_entity.id
_entity.type
_entity.pdbx_description
1 polymer ?
#
loop_
_entity_poly.entity_id
_entity_poly.type
_entity_poly.pdbx_seq_one_letter_code
_entity_poly.pdbx_strand_id
1 'polypeptide(L)'
;VNNKEIKNFLKKIMILPEGCWQWTGAHSKNGYGIVRLGGKYGKNRPAHRAMYEHFFGVVDRLLEMDHLCRNRLCVNPNHLEPVSKQENVRRGESGKWQRDKTHCPHNHEYNEENTVMHTKIHNGKKYKYRACRECIRVKREKNREYISEYSKKRYRDNREFFLEKSKMYRDKKRTVTIARKDE
;
A
#
# COMPACT_ATOMS: atom_id res chain seq x y z
N VAL A 1 -5.02 7.77 -32.01
CA VAL A 1 -4.10 8.87 -32.35
C VAL A 1 -4.04 8.97 -33.88
N ASN A 2 -4.25 10.14 -34.47
CA ASN A 2 -4.16 10.31 -35.92
C ASN A 2 -2.70 10.45 -36.40
N ASN A 3 -2.46 10.30 -37.74
CA ASN A 3 -1.10 10.33 -38.30
C ASN A 3 -0.33 11.64 -38.02
N LYS A 4 -1.00 12.78 -37.93
CA LYS A 4 -0.35 14.06 -37.62
C LYS A 4 0.06 14.12 -36.14
N GLU A 5 -0.79 13.63 -35.24
CA GLU A 5 -0.51 13.61 -33.82
C GLU A 5 0.65 12.66 -33.49
N ILE A 6 0.70 11.48 -34.14
CA ILE A 6 1.79 10.54 -33.92
C ILE A 6 3.13 11.10 -34.44
N LYS A 7 3.13 11.75 -35.60
CA LYS A 7 4.35 12.42 -36.10
C LYS A 7 4.86 13.49 -35.13
N ASN A 8 3.97 14.27 -34.53
CA ASN A 8 4.31 15.28 -33.52
C ASN A 8 4.76 14.66 -32.18
N PHE A 9 4.21 13.50 -31.85
CA PHE A 9 4.62 12.74 -30.69
C PHE A 9 6.06 12.22 -30.85
N LEU A 10 6.34 11.57 -31.98
CA LEU A 10 7.66 11.00 -32.27
C LEU A 10 8.80 12.05 -32.27
N LYS A 11 8.51 13.28 -32.67
CA LYS A 11 9.50 14.39 -32.60
C LYS A 11 9.94 14.73 -31.17
N LYS A 12 9.18 14.29 -30.14
CA LYS A 12 9.46 14.52 -28.73
C LYS A 12 10.03 13.29 -28.03
N ILE A 13 10.60 12.39 -28.80
CA ILE A 13 11.25 11.18 -28.27
C ILE A 13 12.75 11.27 -28.55
N MET A 14 13.54 10.98 -27.55
CA MET A 14 14.97 10.74 -27.64
C MET A 14 15.25 9.27 -27.29
N ILE A 15 15.90 8.55 -28.16
CA ILE A 15 16.27 7.15 -27.90
C ILE A 15 17.57 7.14 -27.11
N LEU A 16 17.53 6.51 -25.93
CA LEU A 16 18.68 6.36 -25.05
C LEU A 16 19.43 5.04 -25.35
N PRO A 17 20.74 4.94 -25.04
CA PRO A 17 21.56 3.75 -25.30
C PRO A 17 20.97 2.46 -24.71
N GLU A 18 20.32 2.53 -23.55
CA GLU A 18 19.67 1.41 -22.89
C GLU A 18 18.30 1.02 -23.52
N GLY A 19 17.94 1.59 -24.66
CA GLY A 19 16.71 1.28 -25.41
C GLY A 19 15.46 2.02 -24.89
N CYS A 20 15.58 2.90 -23.91
CA CYS A 20 14.47 3.74 -23.47
C CYS A 20 14.15 4.82 -24.52
N TRP A 21 12.87 5.02 -24.80
CA TRP A 21 12.36 6.14 -25.59
C TRP A 21 11.98 7.27 -24.64
N GLN A 22 12.95 8.14 -24.39
CA GLN A 22 12.79 9.24 -23.44
C GLN A 22 11.85 10.32 -23.98
N TRP A 23 10.77 10.59 -23.25
CA TRP A 23 9.89 11.71 -23.56
C TRP A 23 10.52 13.05 -23.18
N THR A 24 10.62 13.96 -24.15
CA THR A 24 11.23 15.29 -23.97
C THR A 24 10.17 16.42 -23.90
N GLY A 25 8.88 16.08 -23.97
CA GLY A 25 7.78 17.04 -23.85
C GLY A 25 7.38 17.34 -22.41
N ALA A 26 6.21 17.95 -22.23
CA ALA A 26 5.66 18.28 -20.90
C ALA A 26 5.54 17.04 -20.00
N HIS A 27 5.73 17.22 -18.70
CA HIS A 27 5.57 16.17 -17.68
C HIS A 27 4.75 16.66 -16.50
N SER A 28 4.16 15.71 -15.76
CA SER A 28 3.41 15.95 -14.52
C SER A 28 4.35 16.23 -13.34
N LYS A 29 3.79 16.72 -12.23
CA LYS A 29 4.51 16.87 -10.93
C LYS A 29 5.14 15.55 -10.45
N ASN A 30 4.56 14.41 -10.85
CA ASN A 30 5.05 13.08 -10.48
C ASN A 30 6.12 12.55 -11.46
N GLY A 31 6.58 13.34 -12.43
CA GLY A 31 7.63 12.99 -13.38
C GLY A 31 7.17 12.14 -14.56
N TYR A 32 5.87 11.94 -14.79
CA TYR A 32 5.37 11.21 -15.96
C TYR A 32 5.14 12.14 -17.14
N GLY A 33 5.52 11.69 -18.34
CA GLY A 33 5.28 12.42 -19.56
C GLY A 33 3.78 12.66 -19.82
N ILE A 34 3.46 13.86 -20.29
CA ILE A 34 2.08 14.26 -20.66
C ILE A 34 2.06 14.67 -22.12
N VAL A 35 1.05 14.19 -22.85
CA VAL A 35 0.76 14.60 -24.22
C VAL A 35 -0.70 15.07 -24.31
N ARG A 36 -0.94 16.10 -25.12
CA ARG A 36 -2.29 16.54 -25.49
C ARG A 36 -2.66 15.93 -26.84
N LEU A 37 -3.75 15.17 -26.87
CA LEU A 37 -4.28 14.52 -28.07
C LEU A 37 -5.73 14.94 -28.29
N GLY A 38 -6.19 15.01 -29.57
CA GLY A 38 -7.55 15.42 -29.92
C GLY A 38 -7.66 16.89 -30.35
N GLY A 39 -6.55 17.50 -30.81
CA GLY A 39 -6.52 18.85 -31.38
C GLY A 39 -6.98 19.94 -30.40
N LYS A 40 -7.78 20.93 -30.87
CA LYS A 40 -8.24 22.09 -30.10
C LYS A 40 -9.01 21.70 -28.84
N TYR A 41 -9.80 20.64 -28.89
CA TYR A 41 -10.63 20.13 -27.77
C TYR A 41 -9.99 18.92 -27.08
N GLY A 42 -8.71 18.64 -27.38
CA GLY A 42 -7.97 17.50 -26.87
C GLY A 42 -7.75 17.55 -25.36
N LYS A 43 -7.57 16.38 -24.79
CA LYS A 43 -7.30 16.17 -23.37
C LYS A 43 -5.85 15.77 -23.12
N ASN A 44 -5.32 16.18 -21.98
CA ASN A 44 -4.02 15.70 -21.52
C ASN A 44 -4.12 14.21 -21.16
N ARG A 45 -3.19 13.42 -21.65
CA ARG A 45 -3.08 11.98 -21.39
C ARG A 45 -1.64 11.63 -21.02
N PRO A 46 -1.43 10.57 -20.22
CA PRO A 46 -0.08 10.04 -20.00
C PRO A 46 0.55 9.63 -21.33
N ALA A 47 1.75 10.14 -21.61
CA ALA A 47 2.43 9.92 -22.90
C ALA A 47 2.75 8.43 -23.13
N HIS A 48 3.26 7.72 -22.11
CA HIS A 48 3.54 6.30 -22.15
C HIS A 48 2.29 5.46 -22.49
N ARG A 49 1.13 5.74 -21.85
CA ARG A 49 -0.12 5.04 -22.16
C ARG A 49 -0.60 5.33 -23.59
N ALA A 50 -0.50 6.56 -24.03
CA ALA A 50 -0.90 6.94 -25.39
C ALA A 50 -0.05 6.23 -26.45
N MET A 51 1.25 6.06 -26.22
CA MET A 51 2.15 5.34 -27.11
C MET A 51 1.87 3.83 -27.08
N TYR A 52 1.70 3.23 -25.91
CA TYR A 52 1.33 1.81 -25.78
C TYR A 52 0.03 1.51 -26.55
N GLU A 53 -1.01 2.30 -26.31
CA GLU A 53 -2.33 2.11 -26.96
C GLU A 53 -2.27 2.35 -28.48
N HIS A 54 -1.31 3.12 -28.98
CA HIS A 54 -1.10 3.27 -30.41
C HIS A 54 -0.60 1.99 -31.07
N PHE A 55 0.29 1.23 -30.42
CA PHE A 55 0.88 0.00 -30.96
C PHE A 55 0.05 -1.26 -30.66
N PHE A 56 -0.51 -1.35 -29.48
CA PHE A 56 -1.14 -2.58 -28.98
C PHE A 56 -2.66 -2.48 -28.78
N GLY A 57 -3.25 -1.32 -29.07
CA GLY A 57 -4.68 -1.11 -28.89
C GLY A 57 -5.05 -0.59 -27.48
N VAL A 58 -6.34 -0.34 -27.30
CA VAL A 58 -6.88 0.30 -26.08
C VAL A 58 -6.70 -0.61 -24.87
N VAL A 59 -6.14 -0.07 -23.81
CA VAL A 59 -5.96 -0.75 -22.52
C VAL A 59 -7.10 -0.42 -21.58
N ASP A 60 -7.60 -1.43 -20.86
CA ASP A 60 -8.62 -1.24 -19.83
C ASP A 60 -8.21 -0.14 -18.84
N ARG A 61 -9.17 0.72 -18.48
CA ARG A 61 -8.97 1.84 -17.55
C ARG A 61 -8.67 1.40 -16.12
N LEU A 62 -9.03 0.17 -15.77
CA LEU A 62 -8.74 -0.43 -14.46
C LEU A 62 -7.28 -0.87 -14.33
N LEU A 63 -6.54 -0.98 -15.47
CA LEU A 63 -5.14 -1.34 -15.47
C LEU A 63 -4.25 -0.09 -15.45
N GLU A 64 -3.18 -0.17 -14.68
CA GLU A 64 -2.10 0.82 -14.63
C GLU A 64 -0.97 0.38 -15.56
N MET A 65 -0.20 1.35 -16.07
CA MET A 65 0.97 1.06 -16.91
C MET A 65 2.21 1.01 -16.03
N ASP A 66 2.79 -0.18 -15.86
CA ASP A 66 4.08 -0.35 -15.16
C ASP A 66 5.24 -0.10 -16.13
N HIS A 67 6.27 0.61 -15.66
CA HIS A 67 7.52 0.80 -16.38
C HIS A 67 8.53 -0.28 -15.98
N LEU A 68 8.75 -1.26 -16.82
CA LEU A 68 9.72 -2.32 -16.56
C LEU A 68 11.14 -1.76 -16.39
N CYS A 69 11.47 -0.70 -17.13
CA CYS A 69 12.74 0.03 -17.04
C CYS A 69 12.84 1.04 -15.87
N ARG A 70 11.77 1.20 -15.06
CA ARG A 70 11.67 2.17 -13.95
C ARG A 70 11.88 3.65 -14.34
N ASN A 71 12.00 3.98 -15.63
CA ASN A 71 12.08 5.33 -16.12
C ASN A 71 10.67 5.88 -16.43
N ARG A 72 10.18 6.82 -15.61
CA ARG A 72 8.83 7.41 -15.73
C ARG A 72 8.60 8.22 -17.01
N LEU A 73 9.67 8.67 -17.64
CA LEU A 73 9.60 9.39 -18.92
C LEU A 73 9.75 8.47 -20.12
N CYS A 74 9.99 7.17 -19.93
CA CYS A 74 10.06 6.22 -21.03
C CYS A 74 8.68 6.02 -21.64
N VAL A 75 8.60 6.11 -22.98
CA VAL A 75 7.38 5.83 -23.74
C VAL A 75 7.55 4.64 -24.69
N ASN A 76 8.66 3.87 -24.57
CA ASN A 76 8.86 2.66 -25.36
C ASN A 76 7.81 1.62 -25.01
N PRO A 77 6.96 1.18 -25.96
CA PRO A 77 5.88 0.23 -25.67
C PRO A 77 6.39 -1.11 -25.13
N ASN A 78 7.59 -1.54 -25.52
CA ASN A 78 8.20 -2.79 -25.05
C ASN A 78 8.72 -2.70 -23.61
N HIS A 79 8.84 -1.50 -23.04
CA HIS A 79 9.21 -1.25 -21.64
C HIS A 79 8.01 -1.00 -20.75
N LEU A 80 6.78 -1.21 -21.25
CA LEU A 80 5.53 -0.93 -20.57
C LEU A 80 4.70 -2.21 -20.48
N GLU A 81 4.05 -2.40 -19.35
CA GLU A 81 3.15 -3.53 -19.13
C GLU A 81 1.85 -3.04 -18.43
N PRO A 82 0.65 -3.33 -18.99
CA PRO A 82 -0.60 -3.07 -18.31
C PRO A 82 -0.81 -4.10 -17.21
N VAL A 83 -0.86 -3.66 -15.96
CA VAL A 83 -0.99 -4.49 -14.77
C VAL A 83 -2.09 -3.99 -13.85
N SER A 84 -2.59 -4.87 -12.96
CA SER A 84 -3.50 -4.42 -11.91
C SER A 84 -2.78 -3.46 -10.95
N LYS A 85 -3.54 -2.58 -10.30
CA LYS A 85 -3.01 -1.67 -9.28
C LYS A 85 -2.26 -2.40 -8.17
N GLN A 86 -2.76 -3.57 -7.74
CA GLN A 86 -2.12 -4.38 -6.70
C GLN A 86 -0.75 -4.88 -7.17
N GLU A 87 -0.67 -5.37 -8.42
CA GLU A 87 0.57 -5.86 -8.99
C GLU A 87 1.57 -4.72 -9.21
N ASN A 88 1.13 -3.55 -9.70
CA ASN A 88 1.98 -2.38 -9.86
C ASN A 88 2.60 -1.93 -8.52
N VAL A 89 1.79 -1.88 -7.45
CA VAL A 89 2.29 -1.58 -6.10
C VAL A 89 3.26 -2.65 -5.60
N ARG A 90 2.99 -3.94 -5.88
CA ARG A 90 3.86 -5.07 -5.49
C ARG A 90 5.23 -5.00 -6.17
N ARG A 91 5.25 -4.68 -7.47
CA ARG A 91 6.48 -4.54 -8.29
C ARG A 91 7.21 -3.23 -8.00
N GLY A 92 6.49 -2.20 -7.57
CA GLY A 92 7.02 -0.88 -7.29
C GLY A 92 7.89 -0.85 -6.02
N GLU A 93 8.70 0.18 -5.91
CA GLU A 93 9.51 0.45 -4.72
C GLU A 93 8.70 1.09 -3.58
N SER A 94 7.43 1.42 -3.83
CA SER A 94 6.52 1.96 -2.82
C SER A 94 6.39 0.99 -1.64
N GLY A 95 6.86 1.41 -0.49
CA GLY A 95 6.87 0.60 0.73
C GLY A 95 8.02 -0.41 0.86
N LYS A 96 8.93 -0.49 -0.11
CA LYS A 96 10.13 -1.34 -0.03
C LYS A 96 10.93 -1.01 1.23
N TRP A 97 11.19 0.27 1.49
CA TRP A 97 11.88 0.73 2.69
C TRP A 97 11.22 0.28 4.01
N GLN A 98 9.88 0.11 4.03
CA GLN A 98 9.18 -0.43 5.20
C GLN A 98 9.37 -1.95 5.35
N ARG A 99 9.43 -2.68 4.23
CA ARG A 99 9.66 -4.13 4.24
C ARG A 99 11.11 -4.44 4.63
N ASP A 100 12.05 -3.70 4.06
CA ASP A 100 13.50 -3.93 4.21
C ASP A 100 14.07 -3.29 5.49
N LYS A 101 13.22 -2.61 6.28
CA LYS A 101 13.62 -1.95 7.50
C LYS A 101 14.04 -2.99 8.55
N THR A 102 15.30 -2.98 8.92
CA THR A 102 15.88 -3.90 9.92
C THR A 102 15.72 -3.43 11.37
N HIS A 103 15.54 -2.12 11.58
CA HIS A 103 15.42 -1.51 12.90
C HIS A 103 14.19 -0.60 13.03
N CYS A 104 13.68 -0.45 14.25
CA CYS A 104 12.62 0.51 14.56
C CYS A 104 13.17 1.95 14.64
N PRO A 105 12.33 3.01 14.77
CA PRO A 105 12.78 4.39 14.92
C PRO A 105 13.67 4.66 16.14
N HIS A 106 13.65 3.77 17.14
CA HIS A 106 14.47 3.84 18.35
C HIS A 106 15.68 2.89 18.29
N ASN A 107 16.06 2.46 17.08
CA ASN A 107 17.22 1.62 16.79
C ASN A 107 17.20 0.20 17.43
N HIS A 108 16.01 -0.33 17.81
CA HIS A 108 15.91 -1.73 18.19
C HIS A 108 15.76 -2.59 16.94
N GLU A 109 16.49 -3.69 16.86
CA GLU A 109 16.43 -4.62 15.74
C GLU A 109 15.06 -5.33 15.65
N TYR A 110 14.58 -5.53 14.42
CA TYR A 110 13.42 -6.36 14.11
C TYR A 110 13.88 -7.81 13.87
N ASN A 111 14.03 -8.58 14.92
CA ASN A 111 14.24 -10.02 14.89
C ASN A 111 12.95 -10.76 15.32
N GLU A 112 12.98 -12.10 15.35
CA GLU A 112 11.80 -12.92 15.72
C GLU A 112 11.29 -12.62 17.13
N GLU A 113 12.17 -12.39 18.08
CA GLU A 113 11.83 -12.13 19.48
C GLU A 113 11.22 -10.74 19.67
N ASN A 114 11.76 -9.73 18.95
CA ASN A 114 11.37 -8.32 19.12
C ASN A 114 10.32 -7.84 18.13
N THR A 115 9.90 -8.66 17.17
CA THR A 115 8.88 -8.29 16.17
C THR A 115 7.50 -8.81 16.55
N VAL A 116 6.51 -7.92 16.53
CA VAL A 116 5.10 -8.28 16.74
C VAL A 116 4.29 -7.78 15.55
N MET A 117 3.43 -8.64 15.00
CA MET A 117 2.49 -8.27 13.95
C MET A 117 1.16 -7.82 14.55
N HIS A 118 0.80 -6.58 14.29
CA HIS A 118 -0.49 -6.02 14.68
C HIS A 118 -1.43 -5.91 13.49
N THR A 119 -2.73 -6.01 13.75
CA THR A 119 -3.77 -5.75 12.77
C THR A 119 -4.51 -4.48 13.16
N LYS A 120 -4.62 -3.53 12.23
CA LYS A 120 -5.43 -2.31 12.36
C LYS A 120 -6.56 -2.35 11.34
N ILE A 121 -7.76 -1.96 11.76
CA ILE A 121 -8.88 -1.76 10.85
C ILE A 121 -8.99 -0.26 10.57
N HIS A 122 -9.03 0.11 9.29
CA HIS A 122 -9.25 1.48 8.84
C HIS A 122 -10.18 1.47 7.63
N ASN A 123 -11.27 2.22 7.67
CA ASN A 123 -12.32 2.23 6.65
C ASN A 123 -12.79 0.80 6.26
N GLY A 124 -13.04 -0.05 7.26
CA GLY A 124 -13.48 -1.44 7.06
C GLY A 124 -12.41 -2.41 6.53
N LYS A 125 -11.21 -1.93 6.18
CA LYS A 125 -10.11 -2.77 5.69
C LYS A 125 -9.12 -3.11 6.80
N LYS A 126 -8.66 -4.37 6.81
CA LYS A 126 -7.64 -4.86 7.75
C LYS A 126 -6.24 -4.63 7.19
N TYR A 127 -5.41 -3.97 7.98
CA TYR A 127 -3.99 -3.72 7.66
C TYR A 127 -3.11 -4.39 8.71
N LYS A 128 -2.16 -5.19 8.27
CA LYS A 128 -1.11 -5.75 9.14
C LYS A 128 0.10 -4.84 9.12
N TYR A 129 0.67 -4.57 10.29
CA TYR A 129 1.90 -3.80 10.41
C TYR A 129 2.80 -4.39 11.49
N ARG A 130 4.09 -4.19 11.30
CA ARG A 130 5.14 -4.66 12.19
C ARG A 130 5.37 -3.63 13.31
N ALA A 131 5.48 -4.09 14.54
CA ALA A 131 5.76 -3.27 15.71
C ALA A 131 6.92 -3.85 16.53
N CYS A 132 7.69 -2.99 17.17
CA CYS A 132 8.80 -3.37 18.04
C CYS A 132 8.30 -3.67 19.44
N ARG A 133 8.54 -4.88 19.95
CA ARG A 133 8.13 -5.34 21.29
C ARG A 133 8.75 -4.49 22.40
N GLU A 134 10.02 -4.15 22.26
CA GLU A 134 10.74 -3.30 23.22
C GLU A 134 10.13 -1.89 23.33
N CYS A 135 9.83 -1.25 22.18
CA CYS A 135 9.12 0.03 22.19
C CYS A 135 7.74 -0.06 22.84
N ILE A 136 7.02 -1.17 22.63
CA ILE A 136 5.73 -1.40 23.29
C ILE A 136 5.91 -1.55 24.80
N ARG A 137 6.93 -2.29 25.25
CA ARG A 137 7.26 -2.47 26.66
C ARG A 137 7.54 -1.13 27.32
N VAL A 138 8.45 -0.34 26.78
CA VAL A 138 8.81 0.99 27.31
C VAL A 138 7.60 1.92 27.38
N LYS A 139 6.76 1.91 26.32
CA LYS A 139 5.54 2.72 26.30
C LYS A 139 4.53 2.27 27.37
N ARG A 140 4.39 0.97 27.61
CA ARG A 140 3.52 0.42 28.65
C ARG A 140 4.00 0.81 30.05
N GLU A 141 5.31 0.73 30.30
CA GLU A 141 5.91 1.14 31.58
C GLU A 141 5.66 2.62 31.86
N LYS A 142 5.93 3.50 30.90
CA LYS A 142 5.66 4.94 31.00
C LYS A 142 4.17 5.28 31.28
N ASN A 143 3.27 4.46 30.76
CA ASN A 143 1.82 4.70 30.92
C ASN A 143 1.17 3.82 31.99
N ARG A 144 1.95 3.09 32.78
CA ARG A 144 1.42 2.08 33.73
C ARG A 144 0.43 2.65 34.73
N GLU A 145 0.73 3.78 35.34
CA GLU A 145 -0.16 4.45 36.31
C GLU A 145 -1.45 4.90 35.63
N TYR A 146 -1.34 5.61 34.51
CA TYR A 146 -2.50 6.07 33.75
C TYR A 146 -3.41 4.90 33.35
N ILE A 147 -2.83 3.80 32.83
CA ILE A 147 -3.60 2.61 32.43
C ILE A 147 -4.27 1.95 33.65
N SER A 148 -3.60 1.91 34.81
CA SER A 148 -4.15 1.38 36.04
C SER A 148 -5.38 2.19 36.51
N GLU A 149 -5.25 3.51 36.57
CA GLU A 149 -6.36 4.39 36.98
C GLU A 149 -7.51 4.35 35.97
N TYR A 150 -7.24 4.40 34.69
CA TYR A 150 -8.23 4.27 33.63
C TYR A 150 -8.99 2.94 33.73
N SER A 151 -8.29 1.83 33.96
CA SER A 151 -8.90 0.50 34.09
C SER A 151 -9.79 0.43 35.36
N LYS A 152 -9.35 0.98 36.50
CA LYS A 152 -10.14 1.07 37.72
C LYS A 152 -11.40 1.91 37.51
N LYS A 153 -11.27 3.07 36.85
CA LYS A 153 -12.40 3.93 36.51
C LYS A 153 -13.39 3.20 35.62
N ARG A 154 -12.90 2.61 34.49
CA ARG A 154 -13.73 1.86 33.56
C ARG A 154 -14.47 0.70 34.19
N TYR A 155 -13.83 -0.01 35.15
CA TYR A 155 -14.47 -1.09 35.86
C TYR A 155 -15.60 -0.56 36.80
N ARG A 156 -15.37 0.56 37.48
CA ARG A 156 -16.42 1.18 38.34
C ARG A 156 -17.61 1.64 37.50
N ASP A 157 -17.36 2.32 36.39
CA ASP A 157 -18.40 2.91 35.54
C ASP A 157 -19.22 1.83 34.79
N ASN A 158 -18.65 0.63 34.58
CA ASN A 158 -19.28 -0.47 33.84
C ASN A 158 -19.32 -1.79 34.66
N ARG A 159 -19.43 -1.71 35.96
CA ARG A 159 -19.32 -2.87 36.88
C ARG A 159 -20.28 -4.01 36.52
N GLU A 160 -21.54 -3.69 36.26
CA GLU A 160 -22.57 -4.68 35.92
C GLU A 160 -22.23 -5.45 34.66
N PHE A 161 -21.81 -4.75 33.58
CA PHE A 161 -21.38 -5.36 32.35
C PHE A 161 -20.22 -6.35 32.57
N PHE A 162 -19.21 -6.00 33.37
CA PHE A 162 -18.09 -6.89 33.64
C PHE A 162 -18.47 -8.10 34.50
N LEU A 163 -19.41 -7.94 35.42
CA LEU A 163 -19.94 -9.04 36.24
C LEU A 163 -20.73 -10.03 35.38
N GLU A 164 -21.61 -9.52 34.50
CA GLU A 164 -22.38 -10.34 33.58
C GLU A 164 -21.49 -11.12 32.63
N LYS A 165 -20.52 -10.44 32.01
CA LYS A 165 -19.52 -11.07 31.12
C LYS A 165 -18.72 -12.17 31.85
N SER A 166 -18.34 -11.93 33.10
CA SER A 166 -17.61 -12.91 33.92
C SER A 166 -18.49 -14.12 34.28
N LYS A 167 -19.79 -13.91 34.48
CA LYS A 167 -20.76 -14.99 34.69
C LYS A 167 -20.90 -15.86 33.45
N MET A 168 -21.14 -15.23 32.28
CA MET A 168 -21.22 -15.94 31.00
C MET A 168 -19.97 -16.79 30.71
N TYR A 169 -18.77 -16.26 31.00
CA TYR A 169 -17.51 -16.98 30.78
C TYR A 169 -17.41 -18.21 31.72
N ARG A 170 -17.80 -18.08 32.98
CA ARG A 170 -17.81 -19.20 33.94
C ARG A 170 -18.79 -20.28 33.53
N ASP A 171 -19.99 -19.89 33.10
CA ASP A 171 -21.03 -20.81 32.67
C ASP A 171 -20.58 -21.58 31.39
N LYS A 172 -20.02 -20.87 30.41
CA LYS A 172 -19.43 -21.50 29.22
C LYS A 172 -18.32 -22.49 29.58
N LYS A 173 -17.44 -22.15 30.53
CA LYS A 173 -16.37 -23.05 30.98
C LYS A 173 -16.92 -24.29 31.69
N ARG A 174 -17.98 -24.14 32.49
CA ARG A 174 -18.70 -25.26 33.15
C ARG A 174 -19.29 -26.22 32.13
N THR A 175 -19.97 -25.69 31.10
CA THR A 175 -20.60 -26.50 30.05
C THR A 175 -19.55 -27.34 29.30
N VAL A 176 -18.38 -26.71 28.92
CA VAL A 176 -17.29 -27.43 28.25
C VAL A 176 -16.66 -28.49 29.15
N THR A 177 -16.58 -28.26 30.46
CA THR A 177 -15.99 -29.21 31.40
C THR A 177 -16.93 -30.42 31.63
N ILE A 178 -18.25 -30.20 31.61
CA ILE A 178 -19.23 -31.28 31.73
C ILE A 178 -19.19 -32.15 30.45
N ALA A 179 -19.26 -31.55 29.26
CA ALA A 179 -19.21 -32.28 27.99
C ALA A 179 -17.95 -33.17 27.80
N ARG A 180 -16.83 -32.80 28.46
CA ARG A 180 -15.59 -33.61 28.44
C ARG A 180 -15.54 -34.73 29.48
N LYS A 181 -16.49 -34.80 30.37
CA LYS A 181 -16.58 -35.87 31.37
C LYS A 181 -17.55 -36.97 30.94
N ASP A 182 -18.38 -36.67 29.96
CA ASP A 182 -19.40 -37.59 29.41
C ASP A 182 -18.90 -38.33 28.16
N GLU A 183 -17.65 -38.06 27.72
CA GLU A 183 -16.87 -38.82 26.71
C GLU A 183 -15.87 -39.78 27.41
#